data_0f52a19bf2891bc8d412cb3eb765d1fa
#
_entry.id   0f52a19bf2891bc8d412cb3eb765d1fa
#
_cell.length_a   1.000
_cell.length_b   1.000
_cell.length_c   1.000
_cell.angle_alpha   90.00
_cell.angle_beta   90.00
_cell.angle_gamma   90.00
#
_symmetry.space_group_name_H-M   'P 1'
#
loop_
_entity.id
_entity.type
_entity.pdbx_description
1 polymer ?
#
loop_
_entity_poly.entity_id
_entity_poly.type
_entity_poly.pdbx_seq_one_letter_code
_entity_poly.pdbx_strand_id
1 'polypeptide(L)'
;MKKAVSVFLAVLLTFSVSAASFSSYATDKCGCSYTPIVYVTGFAMTDLVANPGTEEEYNVFMPETSAIVSAVARLIVPTVMLRITGDYEGFAGSLSKILNDTMKDVACDDNGDPLNETVDVKFRVDPTSEHGYRCDNRFNYDWREDVFEIAAELNEYIEKTKELTRHDKVVLKGESMGGAVIMTYLKQYGYGSVDTVIMQSSAFNGINLVGGLFTGDLNIKTKSAMNYIGNFIEGSDPVTAFYRCIFYALSGFLLSPVCGELDTVFTRGKDVLYEDCLRDLFGNLTGIWTFVPNEYYEQAKEYMLDEVENATLIKKLDAYHYGVMDSTKEILNEAMNHGMKLAIISNYGKAAVPVLKNDAYQSDFLIDTARTSLGATCADFGATLPEGYTQGVADGHNHISCDNAIDASTCIYPEYTWFIKDMMHTWYTPGYYDFTWWLAQHGSQPTVNESDVFPQFLYNDQVNKIIVPLTEKNSDTQNKDIDIKALLDKIIK
;
A
#
# COMPACT_ATOMS: atom_id res chain seq x y z
N MET A 1 55.73 11.24 -34.83
CA MET A 1 55.94 10.41 -33.65
C MET A 1 56.07 11.18 -32.33
N LYS A 2 56.86 12.25 -32.17
CA LYS A 2 57.02 12.97 -30.87
C LYS A 2 55.72 13.63 -30.38
N LYS A 3 54.82 14.13 -31.23
CA LYS A 3 53.52 14.73 -30.79
C LYS A 3 52.48 13.68 -30.35
N ALA A 4 52.49 12.48 -30.90
CA ALA A 4 51.59 11.40 -30.52
C ALA A 4 51.96 10.79 -29.14
N VAL A 5 53.25 10.70 -28.86
CA VAL A 5 53.77 10.23 -27.52
C VAL A 5 53.46 11.22 -26.43
N SER A 6 53.53 12.55 -26.70
CA SER A 6 53.18 13.59 -25.70
C SER A 6 51.69 13.62 -25.37
N VAL A 7 50.80 13.35 -26.34
CA VAL A 7 49.35 13.26 -26.09
C VAL A 7 49.01 11.99 -25.30
N PHE A 8 49.67 10.88 -25.58
CA PHE A 8 49.47 9.63 -24.87
C PHE A 8 49.97 9.69 -23.41
N LEU A 9 51.09 10.38 -23.16
CA LEU A 9 51.58 10.64 -21.82
C LEU A 9 50.69 11.62 -21.04
N ALA A 10 50.10 12.64 -21.69
CA ALA A 10 49.17 13.57 -21.06
C ALA A 10 47.84 12.88 -20.69
N VAL A 11 47.33 11.97 -21.52
CA VAL A 11 46.13 11.19 -21.19
C VAL A 11 46.39 10.17 -20.08
N LEU A 12 47.57 9.54 -20.06
CA LEU A 12 47.96 8.65 -18.95
C LEU A 12 48.17 9.38 -17.62
N LEU A 13 48.69 10.62 -17.66
CA LEU A 13 48.83 11.46 -16.47
C LEU A 13 47.47 12.02 -15.96
N THR A 14 46.54 12.30 -16.85
CA THR A 14 45.20 12.69 -16.42
C THR A 14 44.40 11.51 -15.82
N PHE A 15 44.58 10.29 -16.34
CA PHE A 15 44.00 9.09 -15.72
C PHE A 15 44.67 8.71 -14.39
N SER A 16 45.97 8.96 -14.23
CA SER A 16 46.65 8.68 -12.96
C SER A 16 46.38 9.75 -11.88
N VAL A 17 46.04 10.99 -12.25
CA VAL A 17 45.66 12.03 -11.29
C VAL A 17 44.18 11.88 -10.86
N SER A 18 43.30 11.40 -11.74
CA SER A 18 41.92 11.05 -11.34
C SER A 18 41.82 9.77 -10.52
N ALA A 19 42.80 8.84 -10.63
CA ALA A 19 42.85 7.66 -9.77
C ALA A 19 43.50 7.93 -8.39
N ALA A 20 44.23 9.04 -8.23
CA ALA A 20 44.85 9.42 -6.97
C ALA A 20 43.99 10.32 -6.07
N SER A 21 42.77 10.69 -6.51
CA SER A 21 41.83 11.48 -5.72
C SER A 21 40.76 10.64 -5.03
N PHE A 22 40.78 9.33 -5.22
CA PHE A 22 40.10 8.39 -4.33
C PHE A 22 41.08 7.99 -3.20
N SER A 23 41.49 8.96 -2.38
CA SER A 23 41.84 8.63 -1.02
C SER A 23 40.54 8.16 -0.38
N SER A 24 40.39 6.83 -0.22
CA SER A 24 39.47 6.30 0.74
C SER A 24 39.79 7.01 2.07
N TYR A 25 39.05 8.05 2.39
CA TYR A 25 38.78 8.30 3.78
C TYR A 25 38.10 7.01 4.24
N ALA A 26 38.86 6.15 4.94
CA ALA A 26 38.29 5.18 5.83
C ALA A 26 37.56 6.04 6.87
N THR A 27 36.29 6.36 6.59
CA THR A 27 35.43 7.04 7.55
C THR A 27 35.30 6.02 8.68
N ASP A 28 35.79 6.39 9.87
CA ASP A 28 35.61 5.55 11.05
C ASP A 28 34.14 5.17 11.11
N LYS A 29 33.86 3.83 11.19
CA LYS A 29 32.49 3.34 11.29
C LYS A 29 31.82 3.98 12.50
N CYS A 30 30.52 4.24 12.40
CA CYS A 30 29.73 4.68 13.54
C CYS A 30 29.82 3.63 14.66
N GLY A 31 30.21 4.06 15.85
CA GLY A 31 30.34 3.15 17.01
C GLY A 31 29.03 2.93 17.77
N CYS A 32 27.88 3.39 17.24
CA CYS A 32 26.59 3.20 17.89
C CYS A 32 26.00 1.81 17.61
N SER A 33 24.96 1.43 18.37
CA SER A 33 24.29 0.12 18.25
C SER A 33 23.04 0.15 17.36
N TYR A 34 22.73 1.28 16.72
CA TYR A 34 21.51 1.45 15.95
C TYR A 34 21.80 1.41 14.47
N THR A 35 20.96 0.69 13.70
CA THR A 35 20.99 0.68 12.23
C THR A 35 20.04 1.75 11.69
N PRO A 36 20.50 2.61 10.74
CA PRO A 36 19.64 3.66 10.18
C PRO A 36 18.47 3.05 9.42
N ILE A 37 17.29 3.67 9.57
CA ILE A 37 16.05 3.24 8.94
C ILE A 37 15.78 4.12 7.72
N VAL A 38 15.52 3.51 6.57
CA VAL A 38 14.96 4.15 5.38
C VAL A 38 13.50 3.72 5.26
N TYR A 39 12.61 4.69 5.37
CA TYR A 39 11.18 4.49 5.20
C TYR A 39 10.80 4.72 3.74
N VAL A 40 10.36 3.65 3.07
CA VAL A 40 9.92 3.67 1.68
C VAL A 40 8.41 3.87 1.65
N THR A 41 7.96 4.99 1.13
CA THR A 41 6.56 5.42 1.16
C THR A 41 5.67 4.58 0.23
N GLY A 42 4.35 4.63 0.47
CA GLY A 42 3.36 4.01 -0.39
C GLY A 42 2.88 4.94 -1.52
N PHE A 43 1.99 4.39 -2.35
CA PHE A 43 1.27 5.12 -3.39
C PHE A 43 0.49 6.29 -2.78
N ALA A 44 0.57 7.46 -3.41
CA ALA A 44 -0.09 8.69 -2.97
C ALA A 44 0.25 9.16 -1.54
N MET A 45 1.23 8.56 -0.88
CA MET A 45 1.76 9.04 0.41
C MET A 45 2.73 10.21 0.24
N THR A 46 3.13 10.47 -0.99
CA THR A 46 3.87 11.66 -1.39
C THR A 46 3.00 12.45 -2.35
N ASP A 47 2.79 13.73 -2.06
CA ASP A 47 2.08 14.62 -2.97
C ASP A 47 2.87 14.78 -4.27
N LEU A 48 2.20 14.61 -5.39
CA LEU A 48 2.70 15.03 -6.70
C LEU A 48 2.13 16.40 -7.02
N VAL A 49 2.98 17.33 -7.41
CA VAL A 49 2.61 18.70 -7.70
C VAL A 49 3.11 19.10 -9.08
N ALA A 50 2.26 19.82 -9.81
CA ALA A 50 2.68 20.50 -11.04
C ALA A 50 3.36 21.82 -10.68
N ASN A 51 4.40 22.18 -11.45
CA ASN A 51 5.18 23.42 -11.30
C ASN A 51 5.73 23.63 -9.88
N PRO A 52 6.44 22.65 -9.28
CA PRO A 52 6.90 22.73 -7.90
C PRO A 52 7.75 23.97 -7.63
N GLY A 53 7.48 24.63 -6.49
CA GLY A 53 8.22 25.84 -6.05
C GLY A 53 7.87 27.11 -6.81
N THR A 54 6.83 27.13 -7.65
CA THR A 54 6.34 28.34 -8.34
C THR A 54 5.02 28.84 -7.74
N GLU A 55 4.57 30.05 -8.16
CA GLU A 55 3.23 30.55 -7.79
C GLU A 55 2.09 29.76 -8.45
N GLU A 56 2.40 28.94 -9.46
CA GLU A 56 1.44 28.10 -10.19
C GLU A 56 1.46 26.64 -9.69
N GLU A 57 2.05 26.36 -8.53
CA GLU A 57 2.07 25.02 -7.93
C GLU A 57 0.67 24.56 -7.55
N TYR A 58 0.30 23.33 -7.94
CA TYR A 58 -0.93 22.68 -7.50
C TYR A 58 -0.74 21.16 -7.40
N ASN A 59 -1.51 20.52 -6.51
CA ASN A 59 -1.50 19.08 -6.32
C ASN A 59 -2.31 18.39 -7.45
N VAL A 60 -1.70 17.39 -8.12
CA VAL A 60 -2.30 16.75 -9.31
C VAL A 60 -3.17 15.53 -8.98
N PHE A 61 -2.94 14.86 -7.85
CA PHE A 61 -3.66 13.61 -7.52
C PHE A 61 -4.76 13.81 -6.47
N MET A 62 -4.53 14.63 -5.47
CA MET A 62 -5.54 14.98 -4.46
C MET A 62 -5.96 16.44 -4.66
N PRO A 63 -6.88 16.71 -5.58
CA PRO A 63 -7.24 18.07 -5.90
C PRO A 63 -7.84 18.79 -4.69
N GLU A 64 -7.69 20.10 -4.66
CA GLU A 64 -8.27 20.94 -3.61
C GLU A 64 -9.79 20.71 -3.48
N THR A 65 -10.32 20.91 -2.27
CA THR A 65 -11.76 20.77 -1.98
C THR A 65 -12.65 21.51 -2.97
N SER A 66 -12.20 22.67 -3.47
CA SER A 66 -12.88 23.47 -4.50
C SER A 66 -13.05 22.72 -5.82
N ALA A 67 -12.02 21.99 -6.26
CA ALA A 67 -12.05 21.17 -7.47
C ALA A 67 -12.99 19.97 -7.31
N ILE A 68 -12.96 19.30 -6.14
CA ILE A 68 -13.88 18.21 -5.80
C ILE A 68 -15.33 18.70 -5.82
N VAL A 69 -15.61 19.84 -5.18
CA VAL A 69 -16.95 20.45 -5.17
C VAL A 69 -17.41 20.80 -6.61
N SER A 70 -16.50 21.32 -7.43
CA SER A 70 -16.77 21.61 -8.84
C SER A 70 -17.08 20.33 -9.62
N ALA A 71 -16.31 19.26 -9.45
CA ALA A 71 -16.52 17.96 -10.09
C ALA A 71 -17.90 17.38 -9.70
N VAL A 72 -18.24 17.39 -8.40
CA VAL A 72 -19.56 16.95 -7.91
C VAL A 72 -20.69 17.81 -8.49
N ALA A 73 -20.52 19.14 -8.56
CA ALA A 73 -21.53 20.04 -9.15
C ALA A 73 -21.77 19.72 -10.64
N ARG A 74 -20.73 19.35 -11.39
CA ARG A 74 -20.82 18.95 -12.81
C ARG A 74 -21.62 17.65 -12.99
N LEU A 75 -21.73 16.78 -11.98
CA LEU A 75 -22.52 15.55 -12.02
C LEU A 75 -24.02 15.78 -11.79
N ILE A 76 -24.45 16.95 -11.30
CA ILE A 76 -25.86 17.20 -10.98
C ILE A 76 -26.74 17.04 -12.22
N VAL A 77 -26.40 17.69 -13.33
CA VAL A 77 -27.19 17.62 -14.58
C VAL A 77 -27.19 16.21 -15.17
N PRO A 78 -26.02 15.53 -15.34
CA PRO A 78 -26.00 14.14 -15.76
C PRO A 78 -26.84 13.21 -14.88
N THR A 79 -26.82 13.38 -13.55
CA THR A 79 -27.65 12.57 -12.63
C THR A 79 -29.14 12.80 -12.84
N VAL A 80 -29.59 14.05 -13.05
CA VAL A 80 -30.98 14.37 -13.35
C VAL A 80 -31.40 13.77 -14.70
N MET A 81 -30.54 13.88 -15.72
CA MET A 81 -30.77 13.29 -17.03
C MET A 81 -30.86 11.76 -16.96
N LEU A 82 -29.96 11.12 -16.24
CA LEU A 82 -30.01 9.66 -15.99
C LEU A 82 -31.36 9.25 -15.41
N ARG A 83 -31.86 9.98 -14.41
CA ARG A 83 -33.19 9.71 -13.78
C ARG A 83 -34.37 9.90 -14.73
N ILE A 84 -34.27 10.80 -15.69
CA ILE A 84 -35.34 11.09 -16.66
C ILE A 84 -35.30 10.11 -17.84
N THR A 85 -34.11 9.82 -18.35
CA THR A 85 -33.91 9.09 -19.62
C THR A 85 -33.57 7.63 -19.44
N GLY A 86 -32.95 7.25 -18.29
CA GLY A 86 -32.35 5.94 -18.09
C GLY A 86 -31.09 5.71 -18.95
N ASP A 87 -30.42 6.79 -19.38
CA ASP A 87 -29.23 6.75 -20.23
C ASP A 87 -27.96 6.59 -19.35
N TYR A 88 -27.64 5.35 -19.05
CA TYR A 88 -26.46 4.98 -18.23
C TYR A 88 -25.14 5.20 -18.97
N GLU A 89 -25.10 5.02 -20.29
CA GLU A 89 -23.89 5.26 -21.10
C GLU A 89 -23.59 6.77 -21.17
N GLY A 90 -24.59 7.61 -21.41
CA GLY A 90 -24.43 9.07 -21.38
C GLY A 90 -23.99 9.60 -20.00
N PHE A 91 -24.45 8.99 -18.91
CA PHE A 91 -23.97 9.30 -17.56
C PHE A 91 -22.51 8.87 -17.38
N ALA A 92 -22.15 7.64 -17.78
CA ALA A 92 -20.80 7.12 -17.72
C ALA A 92 -19.81 7.99 -18.50
N GLY A 93 -20.16 8.43 -19.72
CA GLY A 93 -19.34 9.36 -20.51
C GLY A 93 -19.17 10.74 -19.84
N SER A 94 -20.22 11.23 -19.14
CA SER A 94 -20.11 12.46 -18.37
C SER A 94 -19.18 12.31 -17.18
N LEU A 95 -19.21 11.16 -16.49
CA LEU A 95 -18.33 10.82 -15.38
C LEU A 95 -16.88 10.66 -15.87
N SER A 96 -16.66 9.92 -16.96
CA SER A 96 -15.36 9.75 -17.61
C SER A 96 -14.70 11.09 -17.94
N LYS A 97 -15.46 11.99 -18.54
CA LYS A 97 -14.97 13.34 -18.85
C LYS A 97 -14.56 14.12 -17.60
N ILE A 98 -15.33 14.03 -16.52
CA ILE A 98 -15.01 14.73 -15.27
C ILE A 98 -13.73 14.16 -14.64
N LEU A 99 -13.59 12.84 -14.62
CA LEU A 99 -12.39 12.16 -14.10
C LEU A 99 -11.14 12.53 -14.91
N ASN A 100 -11.23 12.45 -16.24
CA ASN A 100 -10.12 12.83 -17.12
C ASN A 100 -9.72 14.30 -16.92
N ASP A 101 -10.68 15.23 -16.89
CA ASP A 101 -10.40 16.65 -16.66
C ASP A 101 -9.74 16.91 -15.29
N THR A 102 -10.08 16.10 -14.28
CA THR A 102 -9.57 16.28 -12.90
C THR A 102 -8.21 15.63 -12.70
N MET A 103 -7.94 14.52 -13.38
CA MET A 103 -6.74 13.69 -13.16
C MET A 103 -5.77 13.70 -14.37
N LYS A 104 -5.96 14.56 -15.36
CA LYS A 104 -5.14 14.63 -16.58
C LYS A 104 -3.63 14.72 -16.34
N ASP A 105 -3.22 15.38 -15.25
CA ASP A 105 -1.81 15.59 -14.93
C ASP A 105 -1.15 14.39 -14.23
N VAL A 106 -1.95 13.38 -13.87
CA VAL A 106 -1.46 12.09 -13.38
C VAL A 106 -1.20 11.12 -14.53
N ALA A 107 -1.83 11.33 -15.69
CA ALA A 107 -1.80 10.41 -16.82
C ALA A 107 -0.39 10.16 -17.36
N CYS A 108 -0.16 8.92 -17.82
CA CYS A 108 1.03 8.49 -18.53
C CYS A 108 0.69 8.19 -20.01
N ASP A 109 1.71 8.15 -20.84
CA ASP A 109 1.59 7.73 -22.25
C ASP A 109 1.51 6.19 -22.38
N ASP A 110 1.38 5.70 -23.62
CA ASP A 110 1.28 4.28 -23.92
C ASP A 110 2.56 3.46 -23.59
N ASN A 111 3.66 4.12 -23.27
CA ASN A 111 4.89 3.50 -22.77
C ASN A 111 4.96 3.46 -21.23
N GLY A 112 4.01 4.10 -20.56
CA GLY A 112 3.96 4.26 -19.10
C GLY A 112 4.81 5.41 -18.59
N ASP A 113 5.18 6.36 -19.44
CA ASP A 113 5.96 7.52 -19.04
C ASP A 113 5.03 8.73 -18.76
N PRO A 114 5.27 9.53 -17.69
CA PRO A 114 4.40 10.65 -17.32
C PRO A 114 4.23 11.67 -18.45
N LEU A 115 2.98 12.03 -18.77
CA LEU A 115 2.67 13.01 -19.84
C LEU A 115 3.00 14.45 -19.44
N ASN A 116 2.86 14.80 -18.17
CA ASN A 116 3.14 16.13 -17.68
C ASN A 116 4.52 16.15 -17.00
N GLU A 117 5.53 16.61 -17.74
CA GLU A 117 6.92 16.73 -17.29
C GLU A 117 7.12 17.80 -16.19
N THR A 118 6.12 18.66 -15.94
CA THR A 118 6.21 19.67 -14.86
C THR A 118 5.78 19.12 -13.51
N VAL A 119 5.26 17.89 -13.46
CA VAL A 119 4.85 17.22 -12.21
C VAL A 119 6.06 16.55 -11.59
N ASP A 120 6.31 16.85 -10.30
CA ASP A 120 7.35 16.20 -9.51
C ASP A 120 6.85 15.98 -8.07
N VAL A 121 7.61 15.26 -7.31
CA VAL A 121 7.41 15.03 -5.88
C VAL A 121 7.52 16.35 -5.12
N LYS A 122 6.49 16.70 -4.37
CA LYS A 122 6.40 18.00 -3.65
C LYS A 122 7.58 18.21 -2.70
N PHE A 123 7.92 17.18 -1.96
CA PHE A 123 9.03 17.20 -1.02
C PHE A 123 9.88 15.96 -1.22
N ARG A 124 11.06 16.13 -1.82
CA ARG A 124 12.11 15.12 -1.75
C ARG A 124 12.86 15.31 -0.44
N VAL A 125 12.85 14.30 0.40
CA VAL A 125 13.55 14.33 1.70
C VAL A 125 14.94 13.76 1.49
N ASP A 126 15.96 14.58 1.66
CA ASP A 126 17.33 14.11 1.61
C ASP A 126 17.67 13.23 2.82
N PRO A 127 18.51 12.20 2.66
CA PRO A 127 19.00 11.41 3.77
C PRO A 127 19.71 12.28 4.81
N THR A 128 19.52 11.95 6.08
CA THR A 128 20.17 12.62 7.20
C THR A 128 21.17 11.71 7.89
N SER A 129 22.00 12.25 8.77
CA SER A 129 22.89 11.48 9.63
C SER A 129 22.17 10.82 10.82
N GLU A 130 20.87 11.05 10.93
CA GLU A 130 20.03 10.48 11.99
C GLU A 130 19.66 9.02 11.69
N HIS A 131 19.38 8.24 12.74
CA HIS A 131 19.06 6.82 12.57
C HIS A 131 17.63 6.55 12.07
N GLY A 132 16.76 7.55 12.04
CA GLY A 132 15.42 7.47 11.47
C GLY A 132 14.44 6.67 12.35
N TYR A 133 13.96 7.22 13.43
CA TYR A 133 12.98 6.56 14.30
C TYR A 133 11.55 6.69 13.77
N ARG A 134 11.17 7.88 13.32
CA ARG A 134 9.80 8.22 12.89
C ARG A 134 9.76 8.74 11.46
N CYS A 135 10.34 7.98 10.52
CA CYS A 135 10.38 8.35 9.11
C CYS A 135 11.25 9.59 8.82
N ASP A 136 12.32 9.80 9.60
CA ASP A 136 13.24 10.93 9.37
C ASP A 136 14.04 10.75 8.08
N ASN A 137 14.39 9.50 7.72
CA ASN A 137 14.93 9.14 6.40
C ASN A 137 13.79 8.60 5.54
N ARG A 138 12.97 9.48 4.99
CA ARG A 138 11.81 9.14 4.18
C ARG A 138 12.16 9.21 2.70
N PHE A 139 12.14 8.07 2.04
CA PHE A 139 12.28 7.99 0.59
C PHE A 139 10.95 8.26 -0.07
N ASN A 140 10.81 9.44 -0.68
CA ASN A 140 9.69 9.89 -1.48
C ASN A 140 10.05 9.81 -2.95
N TYR A 141 9.13 9.29 -3.78
CA TYR A 141 9.36 9.05 -5.20
C TYR A 141 8.10 9.37 -6.01
N ASP A 142 8.26 9.52 -7.31
CA ASP A 142 7.11 9.61 -8.22
C ASP A 142 6.52 8.22 -8.44
N TRP A 143 5.38 7.96 -7.81
CA TRP A 143 4.71 6.67 -7.84
C TRP A 143 4.04 6.34 -9.18
N ARG A 144 4.12 7.21 -10.18
CA ARG A 144 3.68 6.95 -11.56
C ARG A 144 4.73 6.16 -12.36
N GLU A 145 6.00 6.30 -12.00
CA GLU A 145 7.15 5.76 -12.73
C GLU A 145 7.28 4.24 -12.65
N ASP A 146 8.15 3.71 -13.50
CA ASP A 146 8.55 2.30 -13.47
C ASP A 146 9.21 1.96 -12.13
N VAL A 147 8.73 0.89 -11.51
CA VAL A 147 9.23 0.44 -10.20
C VAL A 147 10.73 0.10 -10.21
N PHE A 148 11.31 -0.25 -11.36
CA PHE A 148 12.76 -0.48 -11.50
C PHE A 148 13.55 0.83 -11.48
N GLU A 149 12.99 1.92 -12.02
CA GLU A 149 13.57 3.26 -11.93
C GLU A 149 13.49 3.78 -10.50
N ILE A 150 12.34 3.63 -9.86
CA ILE A 150 12.17 3.96 -8.44
C ILE A 150 13.16 3.16 -7.56
N ALA A 151 13.38 1.88 -7.85
CA ALA A 151 14.36 1.05 -7.13
C ALA A 151 15.80 1.53 -7.35
N ALA A 152 16.13 2.10 -8.50
CA ALA A 152 17.43 2.72 -8.75
C ALA A 152 17.63 4.00 -7.92
N GLU A 153 16.62 4.86 -7.83
CA GLU A 153 16.62 6.03 -6.93
C GLU A 153 16.75 5.61 -5.45
N LEU A 154 16.05 4.53 -5.05
CA LEU A 154 16.16 3.98 -3.70
C LEU A 154 17.59 3.49 -3.40
N ASN A 155 18.26 2.87 -4.38
CA ASN A 155 19.65 2.46 -4.21
C ASN A 155 20.59 3.66 -3.95
N GLU A 156 20.43 4.75 -4.70
CA GLU A 156 21.19 5.98 -4.46
C GLU A 156 20.91 6.57 -3.07
N TYR A 157 19.66 6.57 -2.66
CA TYR A 157 19.23 7.03 -1.34
C TYR A 157 19.85 6.19 -0.20
N ILE A 158 19.88 4.86 -0.36
CA ILE A 158 20.50 3.93 0.59
C ILE A 158 21.99 4.20 0.71
N GLU A 159 22.70 4.29 -0.42
CA GLU A 159 24.14 4.54 -0.41
C GLU A 159 24.48 5.89 0.26
N LYS A 160 23.68 6.92 0.00
CA LYS A 160 23.81 8.22 0.65
C LYS A 160 23.53 8.17 2.16
N THR A 161 22.51 7.41 2.57
CA THR A 161 22.20 7.18 3.99
C THR A 161 23.37 6.49 4.69
N LYS A 162 23.95 5.47 4.09
CA LYS A 162 25.14 4.75 4.63
C LYS A 162 26.34 5.67 4.78
N GLU A 163 26.61 6.51 3.78
CA GLU A 163 27.70 7.49 3.82
C GLU A 163 27.51 8.49 4.99
N LEU A 164 26.33 9.10 5.11
CA LEU A 164 26.04 10.11 6.13
C LEU A 164 26.04 9.55 7.55
N THR A 165 25.46 8.35 7.72
CA THR A 165 25.36 7.69 9.03
C THR A 165 26.61 6.89 9.39
N ARG A 166 27.53 6.64 8.45
CA ARG A 166 28.72 5.79 8.59
C ARG A 166 28.40 4.33 8.97
N HIS A 167 27.30 3.81 8.42
CA HIS A 167 26.87 2.43 8.58
C HIS A 167 27.04 1.66 7.27
N ASP A 168 27.29 0.35 7.38
CA ASP A 168 27.43 -0.52 6.19
C ASP A 168 26.05 -0.93 5.63
N LYS A 169 25.01 -0.89 6.47
CA LYS A 169 23.69 -1.38 6.15
C LYS A 169 22.59 -0.44 6.68
N VAL A 170 21.40 -0.56 6.10
CA VAL A 170 20.18 0.13 6.53
C VAL A 170 19.08 -0.87 6.88
N VAL A 171 18.08 -0.44 7.63
CA VAL A 171 16.78 -1.08 7.72
C VAL A 171 15.89 -0.47 6.64
N LEU A 172 15.24 -1.29 5.83
CA LEU A 172 14.21 -0.86 4.90
C LEU A 172 12.84 -1.11 5.52
N LYS A 173 12.04 -0.06 5.64
CA LYS A 173 10.66 -0.16 6.11
C LYS A 173 9.72 0.27 4.99
N GLY A 174 9.07 -0.69 4.34
CA GLY A 174 8.20 -0.46 3.19
C GLY A 174 6.73 -0.48 3.55
N GLU A 175 6.01 0.56 3.18
CA GLU A 175 4.56 0.66 3.37
C GLU A 175 3.84 0.60 2.04
N SER A 176 2.76 -0.20 1.94
CA SER A 176 1.92 -0.24 0.74
C SER A 176 2.76 -0.55 -0.52
N MET A 177 2.76 0.34 -1.54
CA MET A 177 3.62 0.24 -2.73
C MET A 177 5.11 0.17 -2.39
N GLY A 178 5.55 0.77 -1.27
CA GLY A 178 6.93 0.70 -0.82
C GLY A 178 7.47 -0.72 -0.64
N GLY A 179 6.58 -1.70 -0.38
CA GLY A 179 6.95 -3.11 -0.38
C GLY A 179 7.34 -3.62 -1.76
N ALA A 180 6.61 -3.26 -2.81
CA ALA A 180 6.94 -3.61 -4.20
C ALA A 180 8.28 -2.98 -4.63
N VAL A 181 8.52 -1.72 -4.24
CA VAL A 181 9.79 -1.02 -4.48
C VAL A 181 10.95 -1.73 -3.79
N ILE A 182 10.80 -2.14 -2.52
CA ILE A 182 11.84 -2.89 -1.80
C ILE A 182 12.10 -4.26 -2.46
N MET A 183 11.06 -4.97 -2.88
CA MET A 183 11.24 -6.25 -3.57
C MET A 183 11.99 -6.09 -4.90
N THR A 184 11.68 -5.04 -5.65
CA THR A 184 12.38 -4.71 -6.90
C THR A 184 13.83 -4.30 -6.62
N TYR A 185 14.08 -3.51 -5.57
CA TYR A 185 15.42 -3.18 -5.12
C TYR A 185 16.23 -4.45 -4.78
N LEU A 186 15.68 -5.36 -3.97
CA LEU A 186 16.36 -6.61 -3.62
C LEU A 186 16.66 -7.47 -4.84
N LYS A 187 15.76 -7.51 -5.82
CA LYS A 187 15.97 -8.22 -7.09
C LYS A 187 17.10 -7.62 -7.91
N GLN A 188 17.18 -6.28 -7.98
CA GLN A 188 18.09 -5.56 -8.88
C GLN A 188 19.47 -5.34 -8.27
N TYR A 189 19.54 -5.02 -6.98
CA TYR A 189 20.77 -4.62 -6.27
C TYR A 189 21.22 -5.63 -5.21
N GLY A 190 20.36 -6.60 -4.89
CA GLY A 190 20.65 -7.59 -3.85
C GLY A 190 20.48 -7.03 -2.42
N TYR A 191 20.97 -7.77 -1.46
CA TYR A 191 20.71 -7.56 -0.03
C TYR A 191 21.92 -7.07 0.76
N GLY A 192 23.05 -6.82 0.10
CA GLY A 192 24.34 -6.46 0.75
C GLY A 192 24.27 -5.22 1.65
N SER A 193 23.48 -4.22 1.25
CA SER A 193 23.28 -2.96 1.98
C SER A 193 22.10 -3.00 2.97
N VAL A 194 21.43 -4.16 3.14
CA VAL A 194 20.22 -4.27 3.98
C VAL A 194 20.47 -5.13 5.20
N ASP A 195 20.12 -4.64 6.38
CA ASP A 195 20.14 -5.40 7.63
C ASP A 195 18.80 -6.07 7.91
N THR A 196 17.73 -5.30 7.81
CA THR A 196 16.37 -5.74 8.09
C THR A 196 15.40 -5.17 7.06
N VAL A 197 14.44 -5.97 6.65
CA VAL A 197 13.26 -5.52 5.89
C VAL A 197 12.02 -5.65 6.76
N ILE A 198 11.26 -4.55 6.89
CA ILE A 198 9.96 -4.53 7.55
C ILE A 198 8.90 -4.19 6.49
N MET A 199 8.06 -5.16 6.15
CA MET A 199 6.94 -5.00 5.23
C MET A 199 5.68 -4.67 6.04
N GLN A 200 5.25 -3.39 6.03
CA GLN A 200 4.07 -2.95 6.77
C GLN A 200 2.90 -2.68 5.83
N SER A 201 1.83 -3.44 5.96
CA SER A 201 0.66 -3.35 5.08
C SER A 201 1.07 -3.24 3.61
N SER A 202 2.09 -4.00 3.22
CA SER A 202 2.76 -3.88 1.93
C SER A 202 2.02 -4.61 0.83
N ALA A 203 1.96 -3.99 -0.35
CA ALA A 203 1.24 -4.51 -1.52
C ALA A 203 2.11 -5.42 -2.42
N PHE A 204 3.20 -5.96 -1.90
CA PHE A 204 4.17 -6.77 -2.65
C PHE A 204 3.65 -8.13 -3.16
N ASN A 205 2.40 -8.46 -2.88
CA ASN A 205 1.64 -9.59 -3.44
C ASN A 205 0.32 -9.12 -4.08
N GLY A 206 0.26 -7.87 -4.50
CA GLY A 206 -0.92 -7.26 -5.11
C GLY A 206 -2.04 -6.89 -4.13
N ILE A 207 -3.14 -6.41 -4.68
CA ILE A 207 -4.35 -5.97 -3.98
C ILE A 207 -5.56 -6.45 -4.76
N ASN A 208 -6.50 -7.16 -4.12
CA ASN A 208 -7.70 -7.67 -4.81
C ASN A 208 -8.54 -6.55 -5.43
N LEU A 209 -8.59 -5.37 -4.79
CA LEU A 209 -9.27 -4.20 -5.33
C LEU A 209 -8.77 -3.83 -6.73
N VAL A 210 -7.45 -3.77 -6.92
CA VAL A 210 -6.86 -3.38 -8.21
C VAL A 210 -6.97 -4.51 -9.22
N GLY A 211 -6.77 -5.76 -8.81
CA GLY A 211 -7.01 -6.93 -9.67
C GLY A 211 -8.44 -6.97 -10.21
N GLY A 212 -9.44 -6.75 -9.35
CA GLY A 212 -10.84 -6.69 -9.77
C GLY A 212 -11.15 -5.49 -10.68
N LEU A 213 -10.62 -4.31 -10.36
CA LEU A 213 -10.77 -3.11 -11.20
C LEU A 213 -10.18 -3.35 -12.60
N PHE A 214 -8.97 -3.92 -12.68
CA PHE A 214 -8.26 -4.11 -13.94
C PHE A 214 -8.81 -5.29 -14.77
N THR A 215 -9.62 -6.16 -14.20
CA THR A 215 -10.36 -7.21 -14.92
C THR A 215 -11.84 -6.87 -15.15
N GLY A 216 -12.26 -5.68 -14.78
CA GLY A 216 -13.63 -5.21 -14.95
C GLY A 216 -14.63 -5.89 -14.02
N ASP A 217 -14.20 -6.42 -12.88
CA ASP A 217 -15.07 -7.08 -11.89
C ASP A 217 -15.65 -6.08 -10.88
N LEU A 218 -16.36 -5.06 -11.38
CA LEU A 218 -17.00 -4.02 -10.57
C LEU A 218 -18.39 -4.44 -10.13
N ASN A 219 -18.71 -4.19 -8.87
CA ASN A 219 -20.03 -4.36 -8.28
C ASN A 219 -20.13 -3.59 -6.95
N ILE A 220 -21.26 -2.96 -6.66
CA ILE A 220 -21.50 -2.32 -5.37
C ILE A 220 -22.67 -2.98 -4.64
N LYS A 221 -22.37 -3.53 -3.46
CA LYS A 221 -23.38 -4.10 -2.56
C LYS A 221 -23.68 -3.15 -1.42
N THR A 222 -24.95 -2.92 -1.13
CA THR A 222 -25.38 -2.07 -0.01
C THR A 222 -24.77 -2.50 1.33
N LYS A 223 -24.73 -3.82 1.61
CA LYS A 223 -24.16 -4.35 2.86
C LYS A 223 -22.67 -4.04 2.97
N SER A 224 -21.91 -4.24 1.89
CA SER A 224 -20.48 -3.96 1.87
C SER A 224 -20.19 -2.46 2.02
N ALA A 225 -20.99 -1.61 1.33
CA ALA A 225 -20.90 -0.16 1.48
C ALA A 225 -21.19 0.30 2.93
N MET A 226 -22.21 -0.31 3.57
CA MET A 226 -22.51 -0.03 5.00
C MET A 226 -21.35 -0.45 5.91
N ASN A 227 -20.78 -1.62 5.70
CA ASN A 227 -19.63 -2.10 6.49
C ASN A 227 -18.43 -1.17 6.32
N TYR A 228 -18.14 -0.74 5.08
CA TYR A 228 -17.03 0.16 4.78
C TYR A 228 -17.19 1.54 5.44
N ILE A 229 -18.36 2.15 5.33
CA ILE A 229 -18.66 3.42 6.01
C ILE A 229 -18.63 3.24 7.52
N GLY A 230 -19.07 2.08 8.02
CA GLY A 230 -19.01 1.72 9.43
C GLY A 230 -17.61 1.75 10.02
N ASN A 231 -16.55 1.55 9.21
CA ASN A 231 -15.17 1.66 9.66
C ASN A 231 -14.83 3.06 10.24
N PHE A 232 -15.54 4.12 9.79
CA PHE A 232 -15.33 5.49 10.27
C PHE A 232 -16.11 5.81 11.55
N ILE A 233 -17.03 4.93 11.98
CA ILE A 233 -17.82 5.10 13.21
C ILE A 233 -17.17 4.23 14.27
N GLU A 234 -15.99 4.66 14.73
CA GLU A 234 -15.18 3.94 15.72
C GLU A 234 -15.42 4.48 17.15
N GLY A 235 -15.31 3.59 18.11
CA GLY A 235 -15.43 3.88 19.52
C GLY A 235 -16.29 2.84 20.26
N SER A 236 -15.91 2.55 21.49
CA SER A 236 -16.64 1.63 22.39
C SER A 236 -17.53 2.36 23.39
N ASP A 237 -17.57 3.69 23.35
CA ASP A 237 -18.41 4.47 24.23
C ASP A 237 -19.88 4.40 23.82
N PRO A 238 -20.82 4.58 24.75
CA PRO A 238 -22.26 4.42 24.50
C PRO A 238 -22.82 5.37 23.44
N VAL A 239 -22.22 6.55 23.27
CA VAL A 239 -22.68 7.55 22.28
C VAL A 239 -22.29 7.11 20.87
N THR A 240 -21.06 6.68 20.67
CA THR A 240 -20.59 6.12 19.40
C THR A 240 -21.36 4.86 19.02
N ALA A 241 -21.60 3.97 20.00
CA ALA A 241 -22.44 2.79 19.80
C ALA A 241 -23.87 3.15 19.35
N PHE A 242 -24.46 4.19 19.93
CA PHE A 242 -25.78 4.69 19.53
C PHE A 242 -25.78 5.25 18.10
N TYR A 243 -24.79 6.06 17.72
CA TYR A 243 -24.66 6.55 16.35
C TYR A 243 -24.45 5.42 15.35
N ARG A 244 -23.71 4.39 15.71
CA ARG A 244 -23.51 3.19 14.88
C ARG A 244 -24.84 2.46 14.68
N CYS A 245 -25.64 2.27 15.73
CA CYS A 245 -26.99 1.67 15.60
C CYS A 245 -27.90 2.47 14.71
N ILE A 246 -27.97 3.81 14.87
CA ILE A 246 -28.76 4.68 14.00
C ILE A 246 -28.26 4.58 12.55
N PHE A 247 -26.94 4.62 12.35
CA PHE A 247 -26.35 4.49 11.03
C PHE A 247 -26.77 3.18 10.35
N TYR A 248 -26.60 2.03 11.00
CA TYR A 248 -27.00 0.74 10.41
C TYR A 248 -28.53 0.62 10.21
N ALA A 249 -29.33 1.18 11.09
CA ALA A 249 -30.78 1.16 10.95
C ALA A 249 -31.28 2.00 9.75
N LEU A 250 -30.66 3.15 9.49
CA LEU A 250 -31.06 4.07 8.42
C LEU A 250 -30.31 3.87 7.11
N SER A 251 -29.04 3.38 7.16
CA SER A 251 -28.18 3.31 5.99
C SER A 251 -28.72 2.35 4.93
N GLY A 252 -29.31 1.22 5.34
CA GLY A 252 -29.93 0.29 4.39
C GLY A 252 -31.01 0.95 3.54
N PHE A 253 -31.82 1.82 4.13
CA PHE A 253 -32.86 2.57 3.43
C PHE A 253 -32.29 3.71 2.56
N LEU A 254 -31.28 4.42 3.05
CA LEU A 254 -30.68 5.56 2.35
C LEU A 254 -29.67 5.15 1.28
N LEU A 255 -28.83 4.15 1.57
CA LEU A 255 -27.75 3.73 0.66
C LEU A 255 -28.20 2.74 -0.40
N SER A 256 -29.24 1.92 -0.15
CA SER A 256 -29.66 0.90 -1.11
C SER A 256 -30.02 1.47 -2.50
N PRO A 257 -30.80 2.57 -2.61
CA PRO A 257 -31.06 3.17 -3.91
C PRO A 257 -29.79 3.71 -4.59
N VAL A 258 -28.87 4.29 -3.81
CA VAL A 258 -27.61 4.84 -4.33
C VAL A 258 -26.71 3.73 -4.82
N CYS A 259 -26.51 2.67 -4.02
CA CYS A 259 -25.70 1.52 -4.41
C CYS A 259 -26.28 0.81 -5.63
N GLY A 260 -27.60 0.61 -5.68
CA GLY A 260 -28.27 0.02 -6.85
C GLY A 260 -28.13 0.82 -8.13
N GLU A 261 -28.13 2.15 -8.02
CA GLU A 261 -27.91 3.03 -9.18
C GLU A 261 -26.46 2.99 -9.65
N LEU A 262 -25.49 3.04 -8.72
CA LEU A 262 -24.07 2.91 -9.04
C LEU A 262 -23.72 1.54 -9.61
N ASP A 263 -24.28 0.46 -9.06
CA ASP A 263 -24.12 -0.89 -9.62
C ASP A 263 -24.67 -0.97 -11.05
N THR A 264 -25.79 -0.29 -11.33
CA THR A 264 -26.34 -0.21 -12.68
C THR A 264 -25.43 0.59 -13.63
N VAL A 265 -24.83 1.69 -13.16
CA VAL A 265 -23.82 2.45 -13.93
C VAL A 265 -22.62 1.55 -14.25
N PHE A 266 -22.09 0.82 -13.27
CA PHE A 266 -20.99 -0.12 -13.47
C PHE A 266 -21.35 -1.31 -14.37
N THR A 267 -22.61 -1.68 -14.47
CA THR A 267 -23.04 -2.77 -15.34
C THR A 267 -23.32 -2.29 -16.77
N ARG A 268 -24.05 -1.18 -16.94
CA ARG A 268 -24.51 -0.71 -18.24
C ARG A 268 -23.60 0.33 -18.90
N GLY A 269 -22.90 1.14 -18.09
CA GLY A 269 -21.94 2.14 -18.55
C GLY A 269 -20.49 1.66 -18.50
N LYS A 270 -20.27 0.38 -18.19
CA LYS A 270 -18.94 -0.20 -17.96
C LYS A 270 -17.99 0.06 -19.13
N ASP A 271 -18.43 -0.30 -20.33
CA ASP A 271 -17.57 -0.21 -21.52
C ASP A 271 -17.16 1.24 -21.77
N VAL A 272 -18.09 2.19 -21.65
CA VAL A 272 -17.81 3.64 -21.76
C VAL A 272 -16.83 4.11 -20.70
N LEU A 273 -16.98 3.65 -19.42
CA LEU A 273 -16.05 4.03 -18.35
C LEU A 273 -14.64 3.55 -18.62
N TYR A 274 -14.49 2.31 -19.13
CA TYR A 274 -13.17 1.75 -19.43
C TYR A 274 -12.58 2.36 -20.70
N GLU A 275 -13.35 2.47 -21.79
CA GLU A 275 -12.86 2.99 -23.07
C GLU A 275 -12.56 4.48 -23.02
N ASP A 276 -13.41 5.28 -22.35
CA ASP A 276 -13.26 6.73 -22.33
C ASP A 276 -12.40 7.27 -21.18
N CYS A 277 -11.99 6.41 -20.20
CA CYS A 277 -11.32 6.93 -19.02
C CYS A 277 -10.34 5.93 -18.34
N LEU A 278 -10.82 4.77 -17.88
CA LEU A 278 -10.04 3.98 -16.93
C LEU A 278 -8.81 3.34 -17.57
N ARG A 279 -8.87 2.98 -18.86
CA ARG A 279 -7.71 2.43 -19.59
C ARG A 279 -6.61 3.46 -19.72
N ASP A 280 -6.92 4.66 -20.20
CA ASP A 280 -5.93 5.71 -20.40
C ASP A 280 -5.40 6.26 -19.07
N LEU A 281 -6.29 6.41 -18.07
CA LEU A 281 -5.92 7.02 -16.80
C LEU A 281 -5.15 6.09 -15.87
N PHE A 282 -5.54 4.81 -15.81
CA PHE A 282 -4.94 3.82 -14.90
C PHE A 282 -4.19 2.72 -15.63
N GLY A 283 -4.62 2.34 -16.85
CA GLY A 283 -3.95 1.30 -17.63
C GLY A 283 -2.53 1.68 -18.02
N ASN A 284 -2.26 2.94 -18.31
CA ASN A 284 -0.93 3.43 -18.66
C ASN A 284 -0.05 3.80 -17.45
N LEU A 285 -0.60 3.77 -16.22
CA LEU A 285 0.11 4.17 -14.99
C LEU A 285 0.95 3.01 -14.45
N THR A 286 2.23 2.97 -14.78
CA THR A 286 3.14 1.84 -14.50
C THR A 286 3.14 1.43 -13.02
N GLY A 287 3.21 2.39 -12.10
CA GLY A 287 3.28 2.11 -10.66
C GLY A 287 2.05 1.39 -10.11
N ILE A 288 0.84 1.64 -10.64
CA ILE A 288 -0.39 1.00 -10.14
C ILE A 288 -0.47 -0.48 -10.50
N TRP A 289 0.24 -0.91 -11.55
CA TRP A 289 0.32 -2.31 -11.94
C TRP A 289 1.02 -3.18 -10.89
N THR A 290 1.87 -2.61 -10.05
CA THR A 290 2.48 -3.33 -8.92
C THR A 290 1.43 -3.86 -7.93
N PHE A 291 0.21 -3.34 -8.00
CA PHE A 291 -0.94 -3.76 -7.18
C PHE A 291 -1.79 -4.86 -7.81
N VAL A 292 -1.58 -5.20 -9.09
CA VAL A 292 -2.32 -6.28 -9.74
C VAL A 292 -1.75 -7.62 -9.27
N PRO A 293 -2.53 -8.49 -8.58
CA PRO A 293 -2.03 -9.81 -8.22
C PRO A 293 -1.75 -10.66 -9.47
N ASN A 294 -0.71 -11.51 -9.42
CA ASN A 294 -0.28 -12.29 -10.59
C ASN A 294 -1.38 -13.19 -11.19
N GLU A 295 -2.30 -13.71 -10.38
CA GLU A 295 -3.42 -14.50 -10.90
C GLU A 295 -4.43 -13.70 -11.73
N TYR A 296 -4.44 -12.37 -11.62
CA TYR A 296 -5.26 -11.47 -12.45
C TYR A 296 -4.46 -10.86 -13.62
N TYR A 297 -3.14 -10.96 -13.60
CA TYR A 297 -2.27 -10.15 -14.44
C TYR A 297 -2.52 -10.34 -15.95
N GLU A 298 -2.63 -11.58 -16.44
CA GLU A 298 -2.89 -11.85 -17.85
C GLU A 298 -4.25 -11.30 -18.30
N GLN A 299 -5.30 -11.53 -17.49
CA GLN A 299 -6.62 -11.01 -17.79
C GLN A 299 -6.65 -9.48 -17.72
N ALA A 300 -5.92 -8.88 -16.78
CA ALA A 300 -5.81 -7.44 -16.63
C ALA A 300 -5.11 -6.80 -17.86
N LYS A 301 -4.03 -7.40 -18.35
CA LYS A 301 -3.36 -6.94 -19.60
C LYS A 301 -4.32 -6.95 -20.77
N GLU A 302 -4.99 -8.08 -21.02
CA GLU A 302 -5.95 -8.22 -22.12
C GLU A 302 -7.09 -7.21 -22.01
N TYR A 303 -7.51 -6.88 -20.78
CA TYR A 303 -8.66 -5.99 -20.54
C TYR A 303 -8.30 -4.50 -20.59
N MET A 304 -7.10 -4.12 -20.12
CA MET A 304 -6.70 -2.72 -19.94
C MET A 304 -5.81 -2.17 -21.06
N LEU A 305 -5.05 -3.02 -21.75
CA LEU A 305 -3.97 -2.60 -22.67
C LEU A 305 -4.20 -3.10 -24.09
N ASP A 306 -3.62 -2.37 -25.07
CA ASP A 306 -3.45 -2.83 -26.44
C ASP A 306 -2.04 -3.40 -26.61
N GLU A 307 -1.93 -4.63 -27.15
CA GLU A 307 -0.65 -5.34 -27.31
C GLU A 307 0.37 -4.60 -28.21
N VAL A 308 -0.11 -3.77 -29.13
CA VAL A 308 0.74 -3.06 -30.11
C VAL A 308 1.10 -1.67 -29.57
N GLU A 309 0.10 -0.92 -29.12
CA GLU A 309 0.29 0.44 -28.62
C GLU A 309 1.07 0.43 -27.30
N ASN A 310 0.74 -0.47 -26.38
CA ASN A 310 1.38 -0.59 -25.07
C ASN A 310 2.57 -1.56 -25.02
N ALA A 311 3.17 -1.93 -26.18
CA ALA A 311 4.21 -2.96 -26.22
C ALA A 311 5.43 -2.67 -25.34
N THR A 312 5.78 -1.41 -25.12
CA THR A 312 6.88 -1.00 -24.22
C THR A 312 6.47 -1.11 -22.76
N LEU A 313 5.29 -0.62 -22.44
CA LEU A 313 4.71 -0.71 -21.08
C LEU A 313 4.59 -2.18 -20.67
N ILE A 314 4.02 -3.05 -21.51
CA ILE A 314 3.87 -4.48 -21.22
C ILE A 314 5.22 -5.12 -20.84
N LYS A 315 6.33 -4.75 -21.51
CA LYS A 315 7.65 -5.27 -21.14
C LYS A 315 8.11 -4.83 -19.74
N LYS A 316 7.83 -3.58 -19.35
CA LYS A 316 8.10 -3.08 -18.00
C LYS A 316 7.28 -3.88 -16.98
N LEU A 317 5.98 -4.07 -17.25
CA LEU A 317 5.06 -4.82 -16.38
C LEU A 317 5.43 -6.30 -16.26
N ASP A 318 5.73 -6.96 -17.37
CA ASP A 318 6.18 -8.37 -17.40
C ASP A 318 7.47 -8.55 -16.59
N ALA A 319 8.42 -7.60 -16.67
CA ALA A 319 9.64 -7.64 -15.86
C ALA A 319 9.34 -7.64 -14.35
N TYR A 320 8.37 -6.85 -13.92
CA TYR A 320 7.96 -6.82 -12.51
C TYR A 320 7.19 -8.09 -12.12
N HIS A 321 6.12 -8.42 -12.84
CA HIS A 321 5.24 -9.52 -12.49
C HIS A 321 5.95 -10.88 -12.51
N TYR A 322 6.62 -11.23 -13.60
CA TYR A 322 7.34 -12.51 -13.71
C TYR A 322 8.71 -12.51 -13.04
N GLY A 323 9.37 -11.34 -12.99
CA GLY A 323 10.73 -11.23 -12.45
C GLY A 323 10.80 -10.97 -10.96
N VAL A 324 9.85 -10.26 -10.39
CA VAL A 324 9.85 -9.82 -8.98
C VAL A 324 8.72 -10.48 -8.20
N MET A 325 7.46 -10.23 -8.58
CA MET A 325 6.30 -10.70 -7.80
C MET A 325 6.23 -12.22 -7.74
N ASP A 326 6.38 -12.94 -8.86
CA ASP A 326 6.42 -14.41 -8.90
C ASP A 326 7.61 -14.99 -8.11
N SER A 327 8.70 -14.22 -8.01
CA SER A 327 9.93 -14.63 -7.33
C SER A 327 10.03 -14.13 -5.89
N THR A 328 8.93 -13.62 -5.31
CA THR A 328 8.93 -13.01 -3.95
C THR A 328 9.54 -13.95 -2.90
N LYS A 329 9.13 -15.20 -2.87
CA LYS A 329 9.63 -16.19 -1.90
C LYS A 329 11.12 -16.49 -2.09
N GLU A 330 11.54 -16.64 -3.33
CA GLU A 330 12.93 -16.93 -3.69
C GLU A 330 13.84 -15.76 -3.30
N ILE A 331 13.45 -14.51 -3.63
CA ILE A 331 14.20 -13.29 -3.29
C ILE A 331 14.36 -13.15 -1.78
N LEU A 332 13.28 -13.30 -1.02
CA LEU A 332 13.31 -13.17 0.43
C LEU A 332 14.12 -14.30 1.09
N ASN A 333 13.96 -15.55 0.64
CA ASN A 333 14.73 -16.68 1.18
C ASN A 333 16.21 -16.52 0.91
N GLU A 334 16.60 -16.09 -0.30
CA GLU A 334 18.01 -15.84 -0.61
C GLU A 334 18.58 -14.74 0.27
N ALA A 335 17.87 -13.62 0.43
CA ALA A 335 18.31 -12.52 1.28
C ALA A 335 18.46 -12.94 2.75
N MET A 336 17.50 -13.70 3.30
CA MET A 336 17.56 -14.21 4.67
C MET A 336 18.70 -15.22 4.87
N ASN A 337 18.94 -16.10 3.90
CA ASN A 337 20.07 -17.05 3.94
C ASN A 337 21.44 -16.34 4.00
N HIS A 338 21.50 -15.08 3.58
CA HIS A 338 22.68 -14.23 3.66
C HIS A 338 22.65 -13.23 4.82
N GLY A 339 21.73 -13.43 5.76
CA GLY A 339 21.71 -12.71 7.04
C GLY A 339 20.87 -11.43 7.06
N MET A 340 20.06 -11.16 6.03
CA MET A 340 19.01 -10.14 6.10
C MET A 340 17.89 -10.65 7.04
N LYS A 341 17.38 -9.76 7.87
CA LYS A 341 16.24 -10.03 8.75
C LYS A 341 14.94 -9.60 8.08
N LEU A 342 13.83 -10.31 8.36
CA LEU A 342 12.51 -10.03 7.79
C LEU A 342 11.47 -9.90 8.90
N ALA A 343 10.61 -8.89 8.79
CA ALA A 343 9.37 -8.79 9.56
C ALA A 343 8.23 -8.35 8.62
N ILE A 344 7.09 -9.00 8.72
CA ILE A 344 5.88 -8.69 7.98
C ILE A 344 4.80 -8.26 8.96
N ILE A 345 4.17 -7.12 8.71
CA ILE A 345 3.07 -6.59 9.52
C ILE A 345 1.85 -6.52 8.63
N SER A 346 0.83 -7.28 8.98
CA SER A 346 -0.45 -7.36 8.27
C SER A 346 -1.57 -6.86 9.18
N ASN A 347 -2.27 -5.83 8.77
CA ASN A 347 -3.39 -5.30 9.53
C ASN A 347 -4.70 -6.00 9.13
N TYR A 348 -5.68 -6.06 10.06
CA TYR A 348 -6.97 -6.66 9.81
C TYR A 348 -8.08 -6.08 10.69
N GLY A 349 -9.31 -6.54 10.49
CA GLY A 349 -10.47 -6.10 11.27
C GLY A 349 -11.21 -4.92 10.68
N LYS A 350 -10.89 -4.53 9.43
CA LYS A 350 -11.60 -3.49 8.68
C LYS A 350 -12.28 -4.09 7.44
N ALA A 351 -13.44 -3.51 7.09
CA ALA A 351 -14.12 -3.87 5.86
C ALA A 351 -13.36 -3.34 4.63
N ALA A 352 -13.31 -4.13 3.59
CA ALA A 352 -12.69 -3.77 2.31
C ALA A 352 -13.49 -2.72 1.53
N VAL A 353 -12.86 -2.08 0.55
CA VAL A 353 -13.51 -1.15 -0.39
C VAL A 353 -14.64 -1.86 -1.13
N PRO A 354 -15.90 -1.36 -1.08
CA PRO A 354 -17.09 -2.10 -1.48
C PRO A 354 -17.44 -1.95 -2.96
N VAL A 355 -16.49 -2.21 -3.86
CA VAL A 355 -16.66 -2.01 -5.31
C VAL A 355 -16.43 -3.28 -6.14
N LEU A 356 -16.25 -4.43 -5.48
CA LEU A 356 -16.02 -5.73 -6.14
C LEU A 356 -17.15 -6.71 -5.86
N LYS A 357 -17.31 -7.72 -6.74
CA LYS A 357 -18.22 -8.83 -6.47
C LYS A 357 -17.83 -9.64 -5.25
N ASN A 358 -16.55 -9.81 -4.98
CA ASN A 358 -16.05 -10.47 -3.79
C ASN A 358 -15.25 -9.49 -2.93
N ASP A 359 -15.92 -8.87 -1.97
CA ASP A 359 -15.40 -7.80 -1.09
C ASP A 359 -15.59 -8.12 0.41
N ALA A 360 -15.92 -9.37 0.74
CA ALA A 360 -16.18 -9.78 2.13
C ALA A 360 -14.93 -10.12 2.94
N TYR A 361 -13.74 -9.95 2.38
CA TYR A 361 -12.49 -10.36 3.03
C TYR A 361 -12.05 -9.40 4.16
N GLN A 362 -11.22 -9.92 5.07
CA GLN A 362 -10.51 -9.10 6.08
C GLN A 362 -9.53 -8.15 5.38
N SER A 363 -9.46 -6.91 5.84
CA SER A 363 -8.55 -5.92 5.30
C SER A 363 -8.09 -4.92 6.37
N ASP A 364 -7.17 -4.05 5.96
CA ASP A 364 -6.78 -2.85 6.68
C ASP A 364 -7.56 -1.60 6.23
N PHE A 365 -8.74 -1.77 5.64
CA PHE A 365 -9.55 -0.75 4.98
C PHE A 365 -9.26 -0.60 3.47
N LEU A 366 -8.05 -0.92 3.01
CA LEU A 366 -7.63 -0.80 1.62
C LEU A 366 -7.11 -2.13 1.05
N ILE A 367 -6.13 -2.74 1.71
CA ILE A 367 -5.48 -3.97 1.24
C ILE A 367 -5.98 -5.16 2.06
N ASP A 368 -6.24 -6.25 1.38
CA ASP A 368 -6.68 -7.49 2.01
C ASP A 368 -5.56 -8.16 2.82
N THR A 369 -5.93 -8.64 4.01
CA THR A 369 -4.99 -9.21 5.00
C THR A 369 -4.25 -10.43 4.45
N ALA A 370 -4.92 -11.27 3.64
CA ALA A 370 -4.30 -12.44 3.04
C ALA A 370 -3.15 -12.06 2.08
N ARG A 371 -3.25 -10.90 1.40
CA ARG A 371 -2.20 -10.39 0.52
C ARG A 371 -1.01 -9.83 1.30
N THR A 372 -1.28 -8.95 2.26
CA THR A 372 -0.21 -8.33 3.05
C THR A 372 0.55 -9.32 3.93
N SER A 373 -0.07 -10.46 4.27
CA SER A 373 0.53 -11.55 5.06
C SER A 373 1.21 -12.65 4.25
N LEU A 374 1.17 -12.60 2.92
CA LEU A 374 1.62 -13.71 2.04
C LEU A 374 0.90 -15.04 2.32
N GLY A 375 -0.42 -15.01 2.42
CA GLY A 375 -1.25 -16.20 2.35
C GLY A 375 -1.86 -16.68 3.67
N ALA A 376 -2.04 -15.80 4.68
CA ALA A 376 -2.84 -16.17 5.85
C ALA A 376 -4.25 -16.58 5.44
N THR A 377 -4.76 -17.64 6.06
CA THR A 377 -6.18 -17.98 5.95
C THR A 377 -6.99 -17.03 6.83
N CYS A 378 -7.87 -16.28 6.19
CA CYS A 378 -8.69 -15.26 6.85
C CYS A 378 -10.17 -15.64 6.73
N ALA A 379 -10.92 -15.47 7.83
CA ALA A 379 -12.38 -15.47 7.76
C ALA A 379 -12.87 -14.22 7.01
N ASP A 380 -14.10 -14.24 6.53
CA ASP A 380 -14.74 -13.05 5.99
C ASP A 380 -14.84 -11.95 7.07
N PHE A 381 -14.90 -10.69 6.64
CA PHE A 381 -15.09 -9.56 7.56
C PHE A 381 -16.35 -9.74 8.41
N GLY A 382 -16.20 -9.65 9.73
CA GLY A 382 -17.29 -9.85 10.70
C GLY A 382 -17.70 -11.32 10.90
N ALA A 383 -16.95 -12.27 10.36
CA ALA A 383 -17.10 -13.71 10.59
C ALA A 383 -15.89 -14.30 11.30
N THR A 384 -16.01 -15.56 11.68
CA THR A 384 -14.92 -16.36 12.25
C THR A 384 -14.60 -17.54 11.32
N LEU A 385 -13.42 -18.11 11.48
CA LEU A 385 -13.08 -19.40 10.88
C LEU A 385 -14.15 -20.45 11.26
N PRO A 386 -14.41 -21.46 10.41
CA PRO A 386 -15.46 -22.43 10.64
C PRO A 386 -15.38 -23.11 12.01
N GLU A 387 -16.52 -23.48 12.61
CA GLU A 387 -16.55 -24.24 13.85
C GLU A 387 -15.74 -25.55 13.70
N GLY A 388 -14.84 -25.82 14.64
CA GLY A 388 -13.93 -26.96 14.59
C GLY A 388 -12.76 -26.79 13.63
N TYR A 389 -12.52 -25.58 13.11
CA TYR A 389 -11.33 -25.29 12.30
C TYR A 389 -10.06 -25.67 13.05
N THR A 390 -9.15 -26.32 12.37
CA THR A 390 -7.81 -26.65 12.87
C THR A 390 -6.79 -25.90 12.06
N GLN A 391 -5.74 -25.45 12.73
CA GLN A 391 -4.60 -24.75 12.10
C GLN A 391 -4.10 -25.50 10.85
N GLY A 392 -3.90 -24.79 9.75
CA GLY A 392 -3.57 -25.37 8.46
C GLY A 392 -2.20 -26.05 8.43
N VAL A 393 -1.22 -25.50 9.15
CA VAL A 393 0.13 -26.05 9.27
C VAL A 393 0.49 -26.20 10.75
N ALA A 394 0.80 -27.43 11.17
CA ALA A 394 1.21 -27.73 12.57
C ALA A 394 2.73 -27.68 12.69
N ASP A 395 3.27 -26.70 13.41
CA ASP A 395 4.69 -26.51 13.68
C ASP A 395 5.06 -26.50 15.17
N GLY A 396 4.05 -26.72 16.03
CA GLY A 396 4.19 -26.75 17.48
C GLY A 396 3.78 -25.44 18.16
N HIS A 397 3.47 -24.38 17.40
CA HIS A 397 2.96 -23.11 17.90
C HIS A 397 1.48 -22.92 17.55
N ASN A 398 0.80 -22.07 18.30
CA ASN A 398 -0.58 -21.69 17.97
C ASN A 398 -0.56 -20.40 17.14
N HIS A 399 -0.98 -20.53 15.89
CA HIS A 399 -1.05 -19.43 14.92
C HIS A 399 -2.50 -18.99 14.61
N ILE A 400 -3.48 -19.41 15.41
CA ILE A 400 -4.85 -18.94 15.27
C ILE A 400 -5.08 -17.76 16.22
N SER A 401 -5.62 -16.65 15.68
CA SER A 401 -5.97 -15.49 16.48
C SER A 401 -7.06 -15.83 17.51
N CYS A 402 -7.01 -15.23 18.69
CA CYS A 402 -7.99 -15.54 19.77
C CYS A 402 -9.44 -15.15 19.40
N ASP A 403 -9.64 -14.29 18.41
CA ASP A 403 -10.95 -13.96 17.82
C ASP A 403 -11.38 -14.91 16.68
N ASN A 404 -10.59 -15.94 16.41
CA ASN A 404 -10.81 -16.93 15.35
C ASN A 404 -11.00 -16.29 13.95
N ALA A 405 -10.39 -15.14 13.69
CA ALA A 405 -10.47 -14.48 12.38
C ALA A 405 -9.34 -14.89 11.44
N ILE A 406 -8.15 -15.19 11.97
CA ILE A 406 -6.91 -15.41 11.21
C ILE A 406 -6.25 -16.72 11.64
N ASP A 407 -5.83 -17.52 10.65
CA ASP A 407 -4.82 -18.58 10.80
C ASP A 407 -3.54 -18.14 10.09
N ALA A 408 -2.56 -17.73 10.87
CA ALA A 408 -1.26 -17.27 10.38
C ALA A 408 -0.34 -18.42 9.94
N SER A 409 -0.63 -19.68 10.30
CA SER A 409 0.21 -20.82 9.94
C SER A 409 0.32 -21.07 8.45
N THR A 410 -0.65 -20.56 7.67
CA THR A 410 -0.70 -20.69 6.21
C THR A 410 0.11 -19.62 5.47
N CYS A 411 0.65 -18.62 6.17
CA CYS A 411 1.59 -17.64 5.59
C CYS A 411 2.87 -18.33 5.09
N ILE A 412 3.54 -17.71 4.12
CA ILE A 412 4.88 -18.18 3.70
C ILE A 412 5.88 -18.11 4.87
N TYR A 413 5.74 -17.09 5.75
CA TYR A 413 6.64 -16.83 6.88
C TYR A 413 5.86 -16.64 8.19
N PRO A 414 5.21 -17.68 8.74
CA PRO A 414 4.34 -17.54 9.91
C PRO A 414 5.07 -17.00 11.14
N GLU A 415 6.32 -17.42 11.37
CA GLU A 415 7.15 -16.98 12.50
C GLU A 415 7.63 -15.52 12.41
N TYR A 416 7.53 -14.88 11.23
CA TYR A 416 7.99 -13.52 10.95
C TYR A 416 6.85 -12.58 10.56
N THR A 417 5.58 -13.03 10.73
CA THR A 417 4.39 -12.26 10.36
C THR A 417 3.54 -11.93 11.58
N TRP A 418 3.40 -10.64 11.87
CA TRP A 418 2.55 -10.08 12.91
C TRP A 418 1.25 -9.56 12.35
N PHE A 419 0.17 -9.71 13.11
CA PHE A 419 -1.16 -9.24 12.74
C PHE A 419 -1.65 -8.19 13.73
N ILE A 420 -2.11 -7.04 13.24
CA ILE A 420 -2.64 -5.97 14.09
C ILE A 420 -4.11 -5.75 13.80
N LYS A 421 -4.95 -6.09 14.77
CA LYS A 421 -6.40 -5.87 14.68
C LYS A 421 -6.75 -4.40 14.83
N ASP A 422 -7.77 -3.96 14.10
CA ASP A 422 -8.35 -2.62 14.14
C ASP A 422 -7.37 -1.48 13.80
N MET A 423 -6.32 -1.78 13.01
CA MET A 423 -5.44 -0.78 12.43
C MET A 423 -5.82 -0.52 10.97
N MET A 424 -6.04 0.74 10.63
CA MET A 424 -6.24 1.17 9.24
C MET A 424 -4.91 1.31 8.51
N HIS A 425 -4.97 1.30 7.17
CA HIS A 425 -3.81 1.22 6.27
C HIS A 425 -2.66 2.17 6.61
N THR A 426 -2.95 3.44 6.88
CA THR A 426 -1.91 4.47 7.12
C THR A 426 -2.09 5.23 8.45
N TRP A 427 -3.02 4.82 9.31
CA TRP A 427 -3.36 5.54 10.54
C TRP A 427 -2.73 4.87 11.76
N TYR A 428 -1.49 5.21 12.02
CA TYR A 428 -0.69 4.61 13.08
C TYR A 428 -0.81 5.36 14.41
N THR A 429 -0.97 4.59 15.48
CA THR A 429 -0.84 5.12 16.85
C THR A 429 0.64 5.27 17.24
N PRO A 430 0.99 6.10 18.22
CA PRO A 430 2.38 6.20 18.70
C PRO A 430 3.02 4.87 19.07
N GLY A 431 2.26 3.96 19.72
CA GLY A 431 2.77 2.62 20.08
C GLY A 431 3.19 1.75 18.88
N TYR A 432 2.68 2.05 17.69
CA TYR A 432 3.11 1.38 16.47
C TYR A 432 4.59 1.67 16.13
N TYR A 433 5.04 2.89 16.37
CA TYR A 433 6.43 3.26 16.13
C TYR A 433 7.39 2.57 17.12
N ASP A 434 6.95 2.33 18.36
CA ASP A 434 7.74 1.58 19.35
C ASP A 434 7.88 0.11 18.91
N PHE A 435 6.79 -0.49 18.40
CA PHE A 435 6.81 -1.84 17.84
C PHE A 435 7.74 -1.95 16.63
N THR A 436 7.59 -1.06 15.65
CA THR A 436 8.45 -1.08 14.44
C THR A 436 9.92 -0.75 14.75
N TRP A 437 10.19 0.08 15.77
CA TRP A 437 11.53 0.33 16.26
C TRP A 437 12.14 -0.93 16.89
N TRP A 438 11.37 -1.66 17.70
CA TRP A 438 11.81 -2.94 18.26
C TRP A 438 12.19 -3.93 17.15
N LEU A 439 11.38 -4.07 16.11
CA LEU A 439 11.69 -4.90 14.94
C LEU A 439 12.97 -4.43 14.21
N ALA A 440 13.07 -3.13 13.97
CA ALA A 440 14.17 -2.53 13.22
C ALA A 440 15.53 -2.69 13.91
N GLN A 441 15.56 -2.61 15.24
CA GLN A 441 16.81 -2.63 16.04
C GLN A 441 17.07 -4.00 16.69
N HIS A 442 16.31 -5.03 16.30
CA HIS A 442 16.48 -6.37 16.87
C HIS A 442 17.83 -6.99 16.46
N GLY A 443 18.57 -7.53 17.42
CA GLY A 443 19.94 -8.01 17.21
C GLY A 443 20.03 -9.30 16.36
N SER A 444 18.99 -10.14 16.40
CA SER A 444 18.82 -11.37 15.63
C SER A 444 17.59 -11.26 14.72
N GLN A 445 17.26 -12.33 13.97
CA GLN A 445 15.95 -12.43 13.30
C GLN A 445 14.84 -12.34 14.36
N PRO A 446 13.98 -11.29 14.36
CA PRO A 446 12.86 -11.23 15.29
C PRO A 446 11.81 -12.29 14.95
N THR A 447 11.21 -12.92 15.97
CA THR A 447 10.14 -13.90 15.80
C THR A 447 8.92 -13.54 16.64
N VAL A 448 7.76 -14.03 16.23
CA VAL A 448 6.47 -13.76 16.88
C VAL A 448 6.37 -14.36 18.30
N ASN A 449 7.33 -15.25 18.66
CA ASN A 449 7.34 -15.96 19.94
C ASN A 449 8.36 -15.40 20.94
N GLU A 450 9.13 -14.36 20.58
CA GLU A 450 10.19 -13.82 21.44
C GLU A 450 9.72 -12.78 22.45
N SER A 451 8.54 -12.19 22.25
CA SER A 451 8.10 -11.07 23.07
C SER A 451 6.66 -11.25 23.56
N ASP A 452 6.47 -11.21 24.86
CA ASP A 452 5.14 -11.14 25.47
C ASP A 452 4.46 -9.77 25.25
N VAL A 453 5.24 -8.75 24.91
CA VAL A 453 4.73 -7.39 24.59
C VAL A 453 4.26 -7.31 23.16
N PHE A 454 4.98 -7.98 22.24
CA PHE A 454 4.69 -7.98 20.80
C PHE A 454 4.55 -9.42 20.26
N PRO A 455 3.55 -10.20 20.79
CA PRO A 455 3.25 -11.52 20.22
C PRO A 455 2.67 -11.40 18.82
N GLN A 456 2.43 -12.54 18.16
CA GLN A 456 1.95 -12.62 16.78
C GLN A 456 0.68 -11.78 16.51
N PHE A 457 -0.26 -11.79 17.46
CA PHE A 457 -1.52 -11.07 17.32
C PHE A 457 -1.57 -9.89 18.29
N LEU A 458 -1.76 -8.72 17.71
CA LEU A 458 -1.77 -7.43 18.40
C LEU A 458 -3.11 -6.73 18.17
N TYR A 459 -3.41 -5.79 19.05
CA TYR A 459 -4.58 -4.93 18.99
C TYR A 459 -4.14 -3.46 19.02
N ASN A 460 -4.69 -2.67 18.11
CA ASN A 460 -4.48 -1.23 18.06
C ASN A 460 -5.45 -0.53 19.01
N ASP A 461 -5.01 -0.25 20.23
CA ASP A 461 -5.79 0.53 21.19
C ASP A 461 -5.72 2.02 20.84
N GLN A 462 -6.67 2.47 20.06
CA GLN A 462 -6.74 3.85 19.59
C GLN A 462 -7.05 4.84 20.72
N VAL A 463 -7.70 4.40 21.79
CA VAL A 463 -8.04 5.25 22.95
C VAL A 463 -6.78 5.60 23.73
N ASN A 464 -5.98 4.58 24.06
CA ASN A 464 -4.72 4.75 24.79
C ASN A 464 -3.52 5.02 23.86
N LYS A 465 -3.71 4.96 22.54
CA LYS A 465 -2.68 5.18 21.51
C LYS A 465 -1.47 4.24 21.64
N ILE A 466 -1.73 2.99 21.97
CA ILE A 466 -0.73 1.93 22.14
C ILE A 466 -1.08 0.68 21.34
N ILE A 467 -0.06 -0.13 21.06
CA ILE A 467 -0.22 -1.49 20.53
C ILE A 467 -0.05 -2.45 21.70
N VAL A 468 -1.01 -3.35 21.87
CA VAL A 468 -1.04 -4.33 22.96
C VAL A 468 -1.33 -5.73 22.42
N PRO A 469 -1.02 -6.81 23.17
CA PRO A 469 -1.43 -8.14 22.78
C PRO A 469 -2.94 -8.25 22.56
N LEU A 470 -3.35 -8.94 21.50
CA LEU A 470 -4.74 -9.28 21.27
C LEU A 470 -5.17 -10.34 22.30
N THR A 471 -6.29 -10.12 22.95
CA THR A 471 -6.87 -10.99 23.97
C THR A 471 -8.37 -11.14 23.74
N GLU A 472 -9.00 -12.16 24.30
CA GLU A 472 -10.47 -12.32 24.24
C GLU A 472 -11.22 -11.05 24.71
N LYS A 473 -10.65 -10.32 25.65
CA LYS A 473 -11.27 -9.10 26.21
C LYS A 473 -11.29 -7.92 25.22
N ASN A 474 -10.25 -7.77 24.40
CA ASN A 474 -10.13 -6.67 23.42
C ASN A 474 -10.40 -7.14 21.98
N SER A 475 -10.64 -8.44 21.75
CA SER A 475 -10.99 -9.00 20.46
C SER A 475 -12.42 -8.69 20.02
N ASP A 476 -13.34 -8.46 20.96
CA ASP A 476 -14.78 -8.33 20.74
C ASP A 476 -15.22 -6.88 20.48
N THR A 477 -14.46 -6.15 19.66
CA THR A 477 -14.74 -4.73 19.38
C THR A 477 -15.85 -4.51 18.36
N GLN A 478 -16.18 -5.53 17.53
CA GLN A 478 -17.18 -5.41 16.47
C GLN A 478 -18.53 -6.06 16.80
N ASN A 479 -18.57 -7.07 17.67
CA ASN A 479 -19.76 -7.89 17.96
C ASN A 479 -20.28 -7.73 19.39
N LYS A 480 -20.13 -6.59 20.04
CA LYS A 480 -21.06 -6.33 21.13
C LYS A 480 -22.42 -6.13 20.49
N ASP A 481 -23.22 -7.23 20.45
CA ASP A 481 -24.66 -7.13 20.31
C ASP A 481 -25.12 -6.01 21.27
N ILE A 482 -25.32 -4.83 20.68
CA ILE A 482 -25.75 -3.68 21.47
C ILE A 482 -27.15 -4.07 21.88
N ASP A 483 -27.31 -4.44 23.14
CA ASP A 483 -28.64 -4.58 23.75
C ASP A 483 -29.32 -3.19 23.67
N ILE A 484 -29.93 -2.95 22.48
CA ILE A 484 -30.66 -1.71 22.16
C ILE A 484 -31.66 -1.42 23.28
N LYS A 485 -32.22 -2.46 23.90
CA LYS A 485 -33.17 -2.32 25.01
C LYS A 485 -32.48 -1.80 26.29
N ALA A 486 -31.33 -2.35 26.65
CA ALA A 486 -30.56 -1.86 27.78
C ALA A 486 -30.00 -0.43 27.54
N LEU A 487 -29.72 -0.06 26.27
CA LEU A 487 -29.28 1.29 25.88
C LEU A 487 -30.46 2.29 25.97
N LEU A 488 -31.61 1.93 25.40
CA LEU A 488 -32.83 2.75 25.49
C LEU A 488 -33.28 2.96 26.95
N ASP A 489 -33.21 1.94 27.80
CA ASP A 489 -33.51 2.03 29.23
C ASP A 489 -32.56 2.96 30.00
N LYS A 490 -31.32 3.19 29.48
CA LYS A 490 -30.35 4.16 30.02
C LYS A 490 -30.57 5.60 29.56
N ILE A 491 -31.15 5.79 28.39
CA ILE A 491 -31.38 7.11 27.75
C ILE A 491 -32.71 7.70 28.24
N ILE A 492 -33.68 6.85 28.61
CA ILE A 492 -35.03 7.24 29.07
C ILE A 492 -35.06 7.51 30.60
N LYS A 493 -34.00 7.13 31.31
CA LYS A 493 -33.78 7.51 32.73
C LYS A 493 -32.92 8.77 32.84
#